data_ad222ae546b86848bcadefacbbf017f4
#
_entry.id   ad222ae546b86848bcadefacbbf017f4
#
_cell.length_a   1.000
_cell.length_b   1.000
_cell.length_c   1.000
_cell.angle_alpha   90.00
_cell.angle_beta   90.00
_cell.angle_gamma   90.00
#
_symmetry.space_group_name_H-M   'P 1'
#
loop_
_entity.id
_entity.type
_entity.pdbx_description
1 polymer ?
#
loop_
_entity_poly.entity_id
_entity_poly.type
_entity_poly.pdbx_seq_one_letter_code
_entity_poly.pdbx_strand_id
1 'polypeptide(L)'
;MKLHTLKPAEGSTKAKKRVGRGQGSGHGGTSTRGHKGAKSRSGYKSKIGFEGGQMPLQRRVPKYGFKNINRVEYKGINLDTLQVIVEKHKLKTVTPETIVENGLANKKDLIKILGRGDLKTKVNITAHGFSAKAKSTIEDLGGKAELIEQKKEKVE
;
A
#
# COMPACT_ATOMS: atom_id res chain seq x y z
N MET A 1 4.13 -19.66 26.57
CA MET A 1 5.29 -18.90 26.08
C MET A 1 6.17 -18.60 27.27
N LYS A 2 7.46 -18.93 27.23
CA LYS A 2 8.40 -18.66 28.33
C LYS A 2 9.31 -17.49 27.92
N LEU A 3 9.63 -16.57 28.85
CA LEU A 3 10.41 -15.37 28.55
C LEU A 3 11.78 -15.67 27.92
N HIS A 4 12.46 -16.72 28.37
CA HIS A 4 13.78 -17.09 27.83
C HIS A 4 13.73 -17.70 26.42
N THR A 5 12.54 -18.05 25.90
CA THR A 5 12.37 -18.58 24.54
C THR A 5 11.99 -17.51 23.51
N LEU A 6 11.78 -16.27 23.96
CA LEU A 6 11.49 -15.15 23.08
C LEU A 6 12.72 -14.81 22.25
N LYS A 7 12.59 -14.91 20.94
CA LYS A 7 13.60 -14.50 19.97
C LYS A 7 12.97 -13.53 18.96
N PRO A 8 13.70 -12.48 18.54
CA PRO A 8 13.23 -11.63 17.47
C PRO A 8 13.03 -12.44 16.19
N ALA A 9 12.12 -12.00 15.32
CA ALA A 9 11.91 -12.64 14.02
C ALA A 9 13.21 -12.65 13.20
N GLU A 10 13.41 -13.70 12.41
CA GLU A 10 14.59 -13.82 11.56
C GLU A 10 14.71 -12.63 10.62
N GLY A 11 15.89 -12.01 10.54
CA GLY A 11 16.16 -10.82 9.76
C GLY A 11 15.71 -9.48 10.38
N SER A 12 15.01 -9.49 11.52
CA SER A 12 14.58 -8.25 12.21
C SER A 12 15.72 -7.54 12.95
N THR A 13 16.77 -8.28 13.32
CA THR A 13 17.95 -7.72 14.00
C THR A 13 19.16 -7.81 13.09
N LYS A 14 19.92 -6.73 13.01
CA LYS A 14 21.18 -6.68 12.27
C LYS A 14 22.36 -6.39 13.22
N ALA A 15 23.46 -7.09 13.02
CA ALA A 15 24.70 -6.80 13.75
C ALA A 15 25.17 -5.37 13.46
N LYS A 16 25.59 -4.65 14.51
CA LYS A 16 26.13 -3.28 14.37
C LYS A 16 27.40 -3.30 13.53
N LYS A 17 27.40 -2.59 12.41
CA LYS A 17 28.56 -2.44 11.54
C LYS A 17 29.64 -1.62 12.25
N ARG A 18 30.82 -2.20 12.43
CA ARG A 18 31.99 -1.53 13.01
C ARG A 18 32.93 -1.12 11.90
N VAL A 19 33.21 0.18 11.78
CA VAL A 19 34.11 0.74 10.75
C VAL A 19 35.42 1.25 11.39
N GLY A 20 36.49 1.36 10.59
CA GLY A 20 37.79 1.84 11.08
C GLY A 20 38.44 0.90 12.08
N ARG A 21 38.27 -0.43 11.94
CA ARG A 21 38.81 -1.45 12.86
C ARG A 21 39.71 -2.47 12.15
N GLY A 22 40.71 -1.95 11.41
CA GLY A 22 41.69 -2.75 10.70
C GLY A 22 41.34 -3.05 9.26
N GLN A 23 42.35 -3.34 8.45
CA GLN A 23 42.16 -3.57 7.01
C GLN A 23 41.45 -4.91 6.71
N GLY A 24 41.74 -5.95 7.51
CA GLY A 24 41.09 -7.25 7.36
C GLY A 24 39.55 -7.24 7.50
N SER A 25 39.00 -6.21 8.12
CA SER A 25 37.52 -6.03 8.19
C SER A 25 36.89 -5.58 6.88
N GLY A 26 37.66 -5.17 5.86
CA GLY A 26 37.17 -4.52 4.64
C GLY A 26 36.61 -3.12 4.86
N HIS A 27 36.61 -2.62 6.10
CA HIS A 27 36.09 -1.32 6.51
C HIS A 27 37.14 -0.48 7.28
N GLY A 28 38.40 -0.83 7.16
CA GLY A 28 39.54 -0.10 7.74
C GLY A 28 39.84 1.21 7.04
N GLY A 29 40.97 1.81 7.39
CA GLY A 29 41.44 3.06 6.81
C GLY A 29 40.44 4.20 7.01
N THR A 30 39.92 4.75 5.93
CA THR A 30 38.99 5.89 5.92
C THR A 30 37.55 5.56 6.29
N SER A 31 37.30 4.44 6.95
CA SER A 31 35.96 3.94 7.32
C SER A 31 35.00 3.80 6.12
N THR A 32 35.54 3.40 4.96
CA THR A 32 34.85 3.26 3.67
C THR A 32 34.28 4.56 3.08
N ARG A 33 34.72 5.74 3.56
CA ARG A 33 34.27 7.03 3.02
C ARG A 33 35.19 7.61 1.93
N GLY A 34 36.36 6.99 1.69
CA GLY A 34 37.41 7.54 0.83
C GLY A 34 38.14 8.69 1.48
N HIS A 35 39.01 9.37 0.72
CA HIS A 35 39.86 10.42 1.26
C HIS A 35 39.09 11.77 1.38
N LYS A 36 39.38 12.73 0.56
CA LYS A 36 38.81 14.09 0.63
C LYS A 36 37.37 14.17 0.04
N GLY A 37 36.76 15.32 0.16
CA GLY A 37 35.46 15.65 -0.44
C GLY A 37 34.31 15.69 0.57
N ALA A 38 33.20 16.27 0.15
CA ALA A 38 32.03 16.48 1.00
C ALA A 38 31.41 15.16 1.52
N LYS A 39 31.45 14.09 0.72
CA LYS A 39 30.91 12.77 1.09
C LYS A 39 31.61 12.09 2.25
N SER A 40 32.89 12.44 2.51
CA SER A 40 33.65 11.90 3.64
C SER A 40 33.47 12.67 4.94
N ARG A 41 32.74 13.78 4.93
CA ARG A 41 32.50 14.62 6.12
C ARG A 41 31.24 14.18 6.87
N SER A 42 31.18 14.51 8.15
CA SER A 42 29.95 14.33 8.95
C SER A 42 28.83 15.21 8.45
N GLY A 43 27.59 14.73 8.56
CA GLY A 43 26.40 15.49 8.16
C GLY A 43 26.16 15.60 6.66
N TYR A 44 27.02 15.05 5.80
CA TYR A 44 26.76 15.06 4.37
C TYR A 44 25.51 14.23 4.04
N LYS A 45 24.58 14.88 3.32
CA LYS A 45 23.43 14.22 2.70
C LYS A 45 23.46 14.46 1.20
N SER A 46 23.22 13.41 0.41
CA SER A 46 23.04 13.58 -1.02
C SER A 46 21.84 14.46 -1.33
N LYS A 47 22.02 15.48 -2.13
CA LYS A 47 20.93 16.35 -2.58
C LYS A 47 20.13 15.60 -3.64
N ILE A 48 18.85 15.38 -3.38
CA ILE A 48 17.94 14.70 -4.32
C ILE A 48 17.77 15.55 -5.58
N GLY A 49 17.97 14.95 -6.75
CA GLY A 49 17.83 15.63 -8.04
C GLY A 49 18.94 16.65 -8.35
N PHE A 50 20.10 16.59 -7.68
CA PHE A 50 21.23 17.45 -7.99
C PHE A 50 22.06 16.83 -9.15
N GLU A 51 22.26 17.61 -10.22
CA GLU A 51 22.95 17.21 -11.46
C GLU A 51 24.29 17.95 -11.62
N GLY A 52 25.11 18.01 -10.59
CA GLY A 52 26.46 18.57 -10.66
C GLY A 52 26.55 20.09 -10.95
N GLY A 53 25.47 20.84 -10.85
CA GLY A 53 25.38 22.26 -11.20
C GLY A 53 24.58 22.52 -12.49
N GLN A 54 24.38 21.50 -13.31
CA GLN A 54 23.44 21.59 -14.43
C GLN A 54 22.02 21.78 -13.90
N MET A 55 21.17 22.52 -14.63
CA MET A 55 19.75 22.69 -14.28
C MET A 55 19.06 21.34 -14.22
N PRO A 56 18.51 20.91 -13.07
CA PRO A 56 17.88 19.62 -12.90
C PRO A 56 16.71 19.41 -13.85
N LEU A 57 16.48 18.17 -14.28
CA LEU A 57 15.42 17.79 -15.21
C LEU A 57 14.05 18.35 -14.79
N GLN A 58 13.74 18.29 -13.53
CA GLN A 58 12.49 18.82 -12.95
C GLN A 58 12.27 20.32 -13.21
N ARG A 59 13.32 21.11 -13.47
CA ARG A 59 13.23 22.53 -13.81
C ARG A 59 13.25 22.79 -15.31
N ARG A 60 13.81 21.84 -16.09
CA ARG A 60 13.86 21.93 -17.55
C ARG A 60 12.53 21.56 -18.21
N VAL A 61 11.79 20.64 -17.58
CA VAL A 61 10.50 20.16 -18.09
C VAL A 61 9.39 21.16 -17.74
N PRO A 62 8.49 21.49 -18.68
CA PRO A 62 7.34 22.34 -18.39
C PRO A 62 6.44 21.76 -17.31
N LYS A 63 5.87 22.61 -16.47
CA LYS A 63 4.85 22.21 -15.50
C LYS A 63 3.58 21.78 -16.25
N TYR A 64 2.93 20.71 -15.81
CA TYR A 64 1.68 20.25 -16.38
C TYR A 64 0.75 19.67 -15.31
N GLY A 65 -0.53 19.63 -15.65
CA GLY A 65 -1.55 19.04 -14.81
C GLY A 65 -1.94 19.87 -13.57
N PHE A 66 -2.96 19.39 -12.91
CA PHE A 66 -3.46 19.97 -11.66
C PHE A 66 -4.08 18.87 -10.80
N LYS A 67 -4.20 19.11 -9.49
CA LYS A 67 -4.95 18.23 -8.59
C LYS A 67 -6.40 18.67 -8.55
N ASN A 68 -7.32 17.80 -8.97
CA ASN A 68 -8.74 18.03 -8.80
C ASN A 68 -9.11 17.89 -7.31
N ILE A 69 -9.57 18.99 -6.69
CA ILE A 69 -9.98 19.04 -5.27
C ILE A 69 -11.20 18.14 -5.03
N ASN A 70 -12.09 18.03 -6.02
CA ASN A 70 -13.31 17.22 -5.95
C ASN A 70 -13.09 15.76 -6.41
N ARG A 71 -11.85 15.28 -6.44
CA ARG A 71 -11.56 13.90 -6.84
C ARG A 71 -12.10 12.92 -5.82
N VAL A 72 -12.96 12.03 -6.29
CA VAL A 72 -13.47 10.90 -5.50
C VAL A 72 -12.64 9.67 -5.84
N GLU A 73 -11.97 9.12 -4.84
CA GLU A 73 -11.14 7.92 -5.01
C GLU A 73 -11.83 6.70 -4.40
N TYR A 74 -11.85 5.61 -5.16
CA TYR A 74 -12.40 4.34 -4.71
C TYR A 74 -11.27 3.35 -4.42
N LYS A 75 -11.38 2.63 -3.31
CA LYS A 75 -10.56 1.46 -3.01
C LYS A 75 -11.10 0.28 -3.79
N GLY A 76 -10.37 -0.19 -4.81
CA GLY A 76 -10.76 -1.35 -5.60
C GLY A 76 -10.48 -2.66 -4.87
N ILE A 77 -11.48 -3.53 -4.78
CA ILE A 77 -11.36 -4.89 -4.22
C ILE A 77 -11.85 -5.88 -5.28
N ASN A 78 -11.05 -6.88 -5.56
CA ASN A 78 -11.34 -7.87 -6.60
C ASN A 78 -12.12 -9.07 -6.05
N LEU A 79 -12.82 -9.81 -6.94
CA LEU A 79 -13.61 -10.99 -6.58
C LEU A 79 -12.73 -12.11 -6.00
N ASP A 80 -11.49 -12.29 -6.49
CA ASP A 80 -10.54 -13.25 -5.94
C ASP A 80 -10.25 -12.99 -4.45
N THR A 81 -10.02 -11.74 -4.10
CA THR A 81 -9.77 -11.33 -2.70
C THR A 81 -11.00 -11.53 -1.83
N LEU A 82 -12.19 -11.26 -2.35
CA LEU A 82 -13.44 -11.50 -1.64
C LEU A 82 -13.69 -12.99 -1.42
N GLN A 83 -13.40 -13.84 -2.41
CA GLN A 83 -13.53 -15.30 -2.29
C GLN A 83 -12.70 -15.83 -1.10
N VAL A 84 -11.45 -15.39 -0.96
CA VAL A 84 -10.57 -15.80 0.15
C VAL A 84 -11.17 -15.43 1.52
N ILE A 85 -11.75 -14.23 1.64
CA ILE A 85 -12.38 -13.80 2.91
C ILE A 85 -13.65 -14.58 3.20
N VAL A 86 -14.48 -14.76 2.18
CA VAL A 86 -15.75 -15.51 2.30
C VAL A 86 -15.48 -16.95 2.72
N GLU A 87 -14.48 -17.61 2.16
CA GLU A 87 -14.08 -18.97 2.53
C GLU A 87 -13.53 -19.03 3.95
N LYS A 88 -12.65 -18.09 4.31
CA LYS A 88 -12.02 -18.04 5.64
C LYS A 88 -13.02 -17.84 6.77
N HIS A 89 -13.99 -16.96 6.56
CA HIS A 89 -14.96 -16.58 7.60
C HIS A 89 -16.36 -17.17 7.38
N LYS A 90 -16.58 -17.96 6.31
CA LYS A 90 -17.87 -18.57 5.91
C LYS A 90 -19.01 -17.55 5.88
N LEU A 91 -18.73 -16.36 5.31
CA LEU A 91 -19.65 -15.25 5.27
C LEU A 91 -20.70 -15.44 4.17
N LYS A 92 -21.97 -15.15 4.48
CA LYS A 92 -23.06 -15.08 3.50
C LYS A 92 -23.32 -13.68 3.01
N THR A 93 -22.89 -12.68 3.78
CA THR A 93 -23.04 -11.24 3.47
C THR A 93 -21.72 -10.53 3.71
N VAL A 94 -21.32 -9.71 2.77
CA VAL A 94 -20.11 -8.86 2.85
C VAL A 94 -20.54 -7.40 2.88
N THR A 95 -20.28 -6.72 3.99
CA THR A 95 -20.51 -5.29 4.19
C THR A 95 -19.18 -4.52 4.16
N PRO A 96 -19.18 -3.20 4.03
CA PRO A 96 -17.96 -2.41 4.16
C PRO A 96 -17.23 -2.63 5.49
N GLU A 97 -17.98 -2.85 6.56
CA GLU A 97 -17.43 -3.11 7.89
C GLU A 97 -16.61 -4.40 7.91
N THR A 98 -17.12 -5.49 7.34
CA THR A 98 -16.40 -6.77 7.24
C THR A 98 -15.13 -6.65 6.40
N ILE A 99 -15.13 -5.79 5.40
CA ILE A 99 -13.96 -5.49 4.55
C ILE A 99 -12.89 -4.73 5.35
N VAL A 100 -13.30 -3.76 6.16
CA VAL A 100 -12.42 -2.99 7.05
C VAL A 100 -11.82 -3.87 8.14
N GLU A 101 -12.60 -4.73 8.78
CA GLU A 101 -12.15 -5.68 9.80
C GLU A 101 -11.08 -6.65 9.27
N ASN A 102 -11.20 -7.04 8.01
CA ASN A 102 -10.18 -7.85 7.33
C ASN A 102 -8.99 -7.06 6.79
N GLY A 103 -8.90 -5.76 7.06
CA GLY A 103 -7.76 -4.90 6.72
C GLY A 103 -7.61 -4.58 5.24
N LEU A 104 -8.66 -4.77 4.41
CA LEU A 104 -8.62 -4.48 2.97
C LEU A 104 -8.89 -3.01 2.65
N ALA A 105 -9.58 -2.31 3.53
CA ALA A 105 -9.91 -0.90 3.38
C ALA A 105 -9.92 -0.19 4.74
N ASN A 106 -9.86 1.13 4.74
CA ASN A 106 -10.05 1.95 5.94
C ASN A 106 -11.53 2.35 6.07
N LYS A 107 -11.96 2.76 7.28
CA LYS A 107 -13.36 3.18 7.53
C LYS A 107 -13.85 4.32 6.63
N LYS A 108 -12.95 5.18 6.16
CA LYS A 108 -13.27 6.34 5.32
C LYS A 108 -13.18 6.05 3.81
N ASP A 109 -12.72 4.87 3.43
CA ASP A 109 -12.50 4.54 2.02
C ASP A 109 -13.83 4.20 1.34
N LEU A 110 -14.01 4.72 0.14
CA LEU A 110 -15.11 4.32 -0.73
C LEU A 110 -14.72 3.02 -1.44
N ILE A 111 -15.48 1.97 -1.23
CA ILE A 111 -15.17 0.63 -1.72
C ILE A 111 -15.85 0.39 -3.07
N LYS A 112 -15.07 -0.06 -4.06
CA LYS A 112 -15.57 -0.50 -5.36
C LYS A 112 -15.17 -1.94 -5.65
N ILE A 113 -16.14 -2.79 -5.95
CA ILE A 113 -15.89 -4.19 -6.30
C ILE A 113 -15.55 -4.31 -7.78
N LEU A 114 -14.45 -4.99 -8.07
CA LEU A 114 -13.89 -5.19 -9.39
C LEU A 114 -13.94 -6.66 -9.80
N GLY A 115 -14.24 -6.92 -11.08
CA GLY A 115 -14.48 -8.27 -11.62
C GLY A 115 -13.23 -9.06 -12.03
N ARG A 116 -12.09 -8.90 -11.32
CA ARG A 116 -10.93 -9.77 -11.53
C ARG A 116 -11.05 -10.99 -10.62
N GLY A 117 -10.73 -12.16 -11.18
CA GLY A 117 -10.81 -13.46 -10.51
C GLY A 117 -12.21 -14.05 -10.54
N ASP A 118 -12.34 -15.26 -9.99
CA ASP A 118 -13.58 -16.04 -9.99
C ASP A 118 -14.16 -16.07 -8.58
N LEU A 119 -15.45 -15.81 -8.50
CA LEU A 119 -16.25 -16.03 -7.29
C LEU A 119 -16.97 -17.39 -7.45
N LYS A 120 -16.87 -18.27 -6.45
CA LYS A 120 -17.47 -19.61 -6.47
C LYS A 120 -18.64 -19.75 -5.52
N THR A 121 -18.75 -18.86 -4.55
CA THR A 121 -19.75 -18.91 -3.50
C THR A 121 -20.83 -17.86 -3.70
N LYS A 122 -22.08 -18.22 -3.39
CA LYS A 122 -23.19 -17.26 -3.35
C LYS A 122 -23.03 -16.32 -2.17
N VAL A 123 -22.87 -15.02 -2.43
CA VAL A 123 -22.66 -13.99 -1.42
C VAL A 123 -23.45 -12.74 -1.77
N ASN A 124 -24.05 -12.10 -0.78
CA ASN A 124 -24.65 -10.78 -0.90
C ASN A 124 -23.61 -9.73 -0.55
N ILE A 125 -23.39 -8.76 -1.43
CA ILE A 125 -22.32 -7.77 -1.27
C ILE A 125 -22.93 -6.37 -1.27
N THR A 126 -22.64 -5.59 -0.24
CA THR A 126 -23.03 -4.19 -0.11
C THR A 126 -21.76 -3.33 -0.25
N ALA A 127 -21.72 -2.41 -1.23
CA ALA A 127 -20.55 -1.57 -1.50
C ALA A 127 -20.94 -0.21 -2.10
N HIS A 128 -19.98 0.73 -2.17
CA HIS A 128 -20.19 2.06 -2.76
C HIS A 128 -20.19 2.06 -4.29
N GLY A 129 -19.69 0.99 -4.91
CA GLY A 129 -19.69 0.84 -6.36
C GLY A 129 -19.32 -0.57 -6.80
N PHE A 130 -19.77 -0.94 -8.00
CA PHE A 130 -19.45 -2.19 -8.66
C PHE A 130 -18.98 -1.92 -10.09
N SER A 131 -18.11 -2.77 -10.62
CA SER A 131 -17.89 -2.82 -12.07
C SER A 131 -18.99 -3.67 -12.72
N ALA A 132 -19.28 -3.43 -14.00
CA ALA A 132 -20.30 -4.20 -14.74
C ALA A 132 -20.05 -5.71 -14.66
N LYS A 133 -18.80 -6.14 -14.92
CA LYS A 133 -18.40 -7.54 -14.82
C LYS A 133 -18.56 -8.12 -13.40
N ALA A 134 -18.24 -7.37 -12.35
CA ALA A 134 -18.41 -7.87 -10.98
C ALA A 134 -19.88 -8.04 -10.63
N LYS A 135 -20.74 -7.11 -11.06
CA LYS A 135 -22.17 -7.16 -10.82
C LYS A 135 -22.79 -8.39 -11.49
N SER A 136 -22.52 -8.61 -12.79
CA SER A 136 -23.03 -9.79 -13.50
C SER A 136 -22.56 -11.10 -12.87
N THR A 137 -21.26 -11.23 -12.52
CA THR A 137 -20.74 -12.44 -11.88
C THR A 137 -21.40 -12.74 -10.52
N ILE A 138 -21.71 -11.73 -9.72
CA ILE A 138 -22.39 -11.90 -8.43
C ILE A 138 -23.85 -12.32 -8.64
N GLU A 139 -24.55 -11.71 -9.60
CA GLU A 139 -25.94 -12.01 -9.93
C GLU A 139 -26.07 -13.40 -10.57
N ASP A 140 -25.14 -13.82 -11.44
CA ASP A 140 -25.10 -15.15 -12.05
C ASP A 140 -24.97 -16.29 -11.02
N LEU A 141 -24.27 -16.03 -9.91
CA LEU A 141 -24.16 -16.95 -8.76
C LEU A 141 -25.36 -16.88 -7.81
N GLY A 142 -26.38 -16.07 -8.14
CA GLY A 142 -27.58 -15.87 -7.33
C GLY A 142 -27.35 -15.05 -6.07
N GLY A 143 -26.26 -14.30 -6.00
CA GLY A 143 -26.00 -13.27 -4.98
C GLY A 143 -26.71 -11.95 -5.30
N LYS A 144 -26.69 -11.03 -4.34
CA LYS A 144 -27.18 -9.66 -4.53
C LYS A 144 -26.04 -8.66 -4.43
N ALA A 145 -26.00 -7.69 -5.36
CA ALA A 145 -25.08 -6.55 -5.33
C ALA A 145 -25.87 -5.28 -4.96
N GLU A 146 -25.71 -4.82 -3.73
CA GLU A 146 -26.43 -3.66 -3.21
C GLU A 146 -25.51 -2.44 -3.15
N LEU A 147 -25.97 -1.31 -3.71
CA LEU A 147 -25.26 -0.04 -3.65
C LEU A 147 -25.63 0.72 -2.38
N ILE A 148 -24.62 1.22 -1.69
CA ILE A 148 -24.83 2.17 -0.59
C ILE A 148 -25.01 3.55 -1.20
N GLU A 149 -26.18 4.14 -1.03
CA GLU A 149 -26.42 5.53 -1.41
C GLU A 149 -25.63 6.46 -0.48
N GLN A 150 -24.69 7.20 -1.06
CA GLN A 150 -24.04 8.30 -0.33
C GLN A 150 -25.09 9.41 -0.16
N LYS A 151 -25.53 9.65 1.06
CA LYS A 151 -26.18 10.94 1.38
C LYS A 151 -25.15 12.03 1.07
N LYS A 152 -25.32 12.72 -0.05
CA LYS A 152 -24.65 14.00 -0.28
C LYS A 152 -25.16 14.93 0.80
N GLU A 153 -24.40 15.14 1.86
CA GLU A 153 -24.60 16.29 2.72
C GLU A 153 -24.43 17.52 1.83
N LYS A 154 -25.54 18.14 1.47
CA LYS A 154 -25.53 19.47 0.93
C LYS A 154 -25.00 20.35 2.06
N VAL A 155 -23.75 20.80 1.90
CA VAL A 155 -23.24 21.95 2.65
C VAL A 155 -24.03 23.14 2.11
N GLU A 156 -25.00 23.61 2.89
CA GLU A 156 -25.62 24.91 2.71
C GLU A 156 -24.63 26.00 3.07
#